data_3902e8f33d4203b3397d463b6c92a53d
#
_entry.id   3902e8f33d4203b3397d463b6c92a53d
#
_cell.length_a   1.000
_cell.length_b   1.000
_cell.length_c   1.000
_cell.angle_alpha   90.00
_cell.angle_beta   90.00
_cell.angle_gamma   90.00
#
_symmetry.space_group_name_H-M   'P 1'
#
loop_
_entity.id
_entity.type
_entity.pdbx_description
1 polymer ?
#
loop_
_entity_poly.entity_id
_entity_poly.type
_entity_poly.pdbx_seq_one_letter_code
_entity_poly.pdbx_strand_id
1 'polypeptide(L)'
;RVDGESIPADEFAYLGQGRDRLSLEVAAESKILLLGGEAFAEPVLMWWNFIGFDKARIAQAQRHWEAGAARFGPVAGQLTRLTAPPLPWSGV
;
A
#
# COMPACT_ATOMS: atom_id res chain seq x y z
N ARG A 1 4.57 22.62 8.34
CA ARG A 1 5.56 22.13 9.32
C ARG A 1 4.99 21.00 10.16
N VAL A 2 5.80 20.06 10.46
CA VAL A 2 5.47 18.95 11.35
C VAL A 2 6.42 19.06 12.56
N ASP A 3 5.85 19.31 13.75
CA ASP A 3 6.62 19.56 14.97
C ASP A 3 7.75 20.58 14.76
N GLY A 4 7.46 21.64 14.01
CA GLY A 4 8.41 22.72 13.71
C GLY A 4 9.33 22.47 12.53
N GLU A 5 9.34 21.27 11.96
CA GLU A 5 10.17 20.93 10.81
C GLU A 5 9.41 21.17 9.50
N SER A 6 10.06 21.84 8.55
CA SER A 6 9.45 22.17 7.27
C SER A 6 9.40 20.97 6.35
N ILE A 7 8.21 20.67 5.81
CA ILE A 7 7.99 19.60 4.84
C ILE A 7 7.46 20.27 3.56
N PRO A 8 8.29 20.42 2.53
CA PRO A 8 7.86 21.02 1.26
C PRO A 8 6.81 20.18 0.53
N ALA A 9 6.19 20.76 -0.48
CA ALA A 9 5.28 20.03 -1.35
C ALA A 9 5.99 18.84 -2.02
N ASP A 10 5.23 17.77 -2.27
CA ASP A 10 5.71 16.52 -2.86
C ASP A 10 6.74 15.76 -2.01
N GLU A 11 6.85 16.11 -0.75
CA GLU A 11 7.64 15.38 0.23
C GLU A 11 6.74 14.78 1.30
N PHE A 12 7.25 13.80 2.02
CA PHE A 12 6.55 13.24 3.16
C PHE A 12 7.47 13.12 4.37
N ALA A 13 6.85 13.11 5.56
CA ALA A 13 7.55 12.88 6.80
C ALA A 13 7.16 11.52 7.37
N TYR A 14 8.15 10.72 7.73
CA TYR A 14 7.91 9.50 8.49
C TYR A 14 7.92 9.84 9.99
N LEU A 15 6.84 9.48 10.67
CA LEU A 15 6.67 9.73 12.09
C LEU A 15 6.78 8.41 12.83
N GLY A 16 7.81 8.27 13.65
CA GLY A 16 8.03 7.05 14.43
C GLY A 16 6.99 6.87 15.54
N GLN A 17 7.06 5.72 16.18
CA GLN A 17 6.19 5.36 17.31
C GLN A 17 6.49 6.22 18.56
N GLY A 18 5.58 6.18 19.53
CA GLY A 18 5.77 6.80 20.83
C GLY A 18 5.37 8.26 20.92
N ARG A 19 4.63 8.76 19.95
CA ARG A 19 4.12 10.14 19.98
C ARG A 19 2.70 10.17 20.49
N ASP A 20 2.47 10.97 21.53
CA ASP A 20 1.11 11.23 22.05
C ASP A 20 0.46 12.41 21.36
N ARG A 21 1.26 13.26 20.73
CA ARG A 21 0.80 14.51 20.12
C ARG A 21 1.61 14.82 18.88
N LEU A 22 0.94 15.38 17.91
CA LEU A 22 1.54 15.85 16.68
C LEU A 22 1.08 17.27 16.41
N SER A 23 2.03 18.18 16.19
CA SER A 23 1.73 19.58 15.88
C SER A 23 1.92 19.81 14.37
N LEU A 24 0.84 20.20 13.69
CA LEU A 24 0.86 20.47 12.27
C LEU A 24 0.57 21.96 12.01
N GLU A 25 1.43 22.62 11.25
CA GLU A 25 1.18 23.94 10.70
C GLU A 25 1.04 23.78 9.19
N VAL A 26 -0.15 24.07 8.67
CA VAL A 26 -0.47 23.86 7.27
C VAL A 26 -0.71 25.21 6.63
N ALA A 27 -0.01 25.50 5.53
CA ALA A 27 -0.21 26.73 4.79
C ALA A 27 -1.62 26.77 4.16
N ALA A 28 -2.14 27.97 3.95
CA ALA A 28 -3.45 28.15 3.33
C ALA A 28 -3.50 27.46 1.95
N GLU A 29 -4.65 26.89 1.62
CA GLU A 29 -4.90 26.22 0.33
C GLU A 29 -4.01 24.98 0.09
N SER A 30 -3.43 24.41 1.14
CA SER A 30 -2.67 23.17 1.05
C SER A 30 -3.56 21.94 1.23
N LYS A 31 -3.15 20.85 0.62
CA LYS A 31 -3.73 19.52 0.87
C LYS A 31 -2.67 18.64 1.51
N ILE A 32 -3.04 17.96 2.57
CA ILE A 32 -2.15 17.01 3.23
C ILE A 32 -2.85 15.66 3.35
N LEU A 33 -2.07 14.61 3.38
CA LEU A 33 -2.53 13.27 3.63
C LEU A 33 -1.81 12.73 4.85
N LEU A 34 -2.57 12.31 5.86
CA LEU A 34 -2.03 11.69 7.06
C LEU A 34 -2.44 10.22 7.08
N LEU A 35 -1.45 9.34 7.12
CA LEU A 35 -1.66 7.91 7.14
C LEU A 35 -0.98 7.32 8.37
N GLY A 36 -1.64 6.37 8.99
CA GLY A 36 -1.05 5.69 10.13
C GLY A 36 -1.94 4.60 10.67
N GLY A 37 -1.42 3.89 11.64
CA GLY A 37 -2.15 2.83 12.31
C GLY A 37 -1.23 1.94 13.10
N GLU A 38 -1.81 0.95 13.75
CA GLU A 38 -1.06 -0.07 14.47
C GLU A 38 -0.29 -0.94 13.46
N ALA A 39 0.98 -1.19 13.75
CA ALA A 39 1.82 -2.03 12.91
C ALA A 39 1.35 -3.49 12.97
N PHE A 40 1.49 -4.20 11.85
CA PHE A 40 1.27 -5.64 11.83
C PHE A 40 2.34 -6.35 12.66
N ALA A 41 1.97 -7.46 13.28
CA ALA A 41 2.90 -8.28 14.06
C ALA A 41 3.99 -8.93 13.20
N GLU A 42 3.70 -9.14 11.92
CA GLU A 42 4.60 -9.76 10.95
C GLU A 42 4.87 -8.81 9.79
N PRO A 43 6.06 -8.87 9.16
CA PRO A 43 6.33 -8.11 7.96
C PRO A 43 5.34 -8.41 6.84
N VAL A 44 4.94 -7.38 6.11
CA VAL A 44 4.03 -7.51 4.98
C VAL A 44 4.86 -7.51 3.69
N LEU A 45 4.63 -8.50 2.84
CA LEU A 45 5.22 -8.57 1.51
C LEU A 45 4.27 -7.93 0.51
N MET A 46 4.85 -7.19 -0.42
CA MET A 46 4.12 -6.61 -1.54
C MET A 46 4.81 -7.02 -2.83
N TRP A 47 4.05 -7.51 -3.77
CA TRP A 47 4.53 -7.77 -5.10
C TRP A 47 3.43 -7.47 -6.11
N TRP A 48 3.78 -6.70 -7.13
CA TRP A 48 2.84 -6.18 -8.12
C TRP A 48 1.68 -5.47 -7.40
N ASN A 49 0.45 -5.96 -7.53
CA ASN A 49 -0.73 -5.39 -6.86
C ASN A 49 -1.23 -6.26 -5.70
N PHE A 50 -0.40 -7.19 -5.21
CA PHE A 50 -0.79 -8.11 -4.15
C PHE A 50 0.02 -7.87 -2.89
N ILE A 51 -0.64 -8.03 -1.75
CA ILE A 51 -0.06 -7.91 -0.42
C ILE A 51 -0.38 -9.20 0.35
N GLY A 52 0.60 -9.69 1.06
CA GLY A 52 0.42 -10.87 1.90
C GLY A 52 1.56 -11.03 2.90
N PHE A 53 1.39 -11.94 3.84
CA PHE A 53 2.42 -12.19 4.84
C PHE A 53 3.48 -13.19 4.39
N ASP A 54 3.23 -13.92 3.32
CA ASP A 54 4.17 -14.87 2.79
C ASP A 54 4.06 -14.98 1.27
N LYS A 55 5.08 -15.58 0.66
CA LYS A 55 5.16 -15.73 -0.80
C LYS A 55 4.07 -16.66 -1.34
N ALA A 56 3.67 -17.65 -0.57
CA ALA A 56 2.64 -18.61 -1.00
C ALA A 56 1.30 -17.92 -1.19
N ARG A 57 0.93 -17.00 -0.30
CA ARG A 57 -0.31 -16.23 -0.43
C ARG A 57 -0.29 -15.32 -1.64
N ILE A 58 0.84 -14.69 -1.91
CA ILE A 58 0.99 -13.84 -3.11
C ILE A 58 0.90 -14.69 -4.37
N ALA A 59 1.55 -15.85 -4.40
CA ALA A 59 1.45 -16.77 -5.52
C ALA A 59 0.02 -17.26 -5.75
N GLN A 60 -0.71 -17.55 -4.69
CA GLN A 60 -2.13 -17.91 -4.78
C GLN A 60 -2.96 -16.76 -5.35
N ALA A 61 -2.71 -15.55 -4.89
CA ALA A 61 -3.41 -14.36 -5.41
C ALA A 61 -3.16 -14.17 -6.90
N GLN A 62 -1.93 -14.36 -7.35
CA GLN A 62 -1.60 -14.31 -8.78
C GLN A 62 -2.39 -15.35 -9.56
N ARG A 63 -2.40 -16.61 -9.11
CA ARG A 63 -3.16 -17.68 -9.79
C ARG A 63 -4.64 -17.36 -9.86
N HIS A 64 -5.21 -16.87 -8.75
CA HIS A 64 -6.62 -16.48 -8.72
C HIS A 64 -6.93 -15.32 -9.65
N TRP A 65 -6.04 -14.35 -9.72
CA TRP A 65 -6.19 -13.22 -10.64
C TRP A 65 -6.16 -13.66 -12.09
N GLU A 66 -5.17 -14.46 -12.47
CA GLU A 66 -5.04 -14.96 -13.85
C GLU A 66 -6.24 -15.83 -14.25
N ALA A 67 -6.77 -16.60 -13.31
CA ALA A 67 -7.95 -17.45 -13.56
C ALA A 67 -9.27 -16.68 -13.53
N GLY A 68 -9.27 -15.39 -13.21
CA GLY A 68 -10.50 -14.61 -13.10
C GLY A 68 -11.38 -15.02 -11.95
N ALA A 69 -10.77 -15.45 -10.82
CA ALA A 69 -11.52 -15.95 -9.68
C ALA A 69 -12.47 -14.91 -9.08
N ALA A 70 -13.59 -15.37 -8.56
CA ALA A 70 -14.68 -14.51 -8.07
C ALA A 70 -14.27 -13.59 -6.91
N ARG A 71 -13.20 -13.92 -6.19
CA ARG A 71 -12.72 -13.09 -5.07
C ARG A 71 -12.36 -11.66 -5.47
N PHE A 72 -12.02 -11.41 -6.74
CA PHE A 72 -11.70 -10.07 -7.22
C PHE A 72 -12.92 -9.34 -7.77
N GLY A 73 -14.04 -10.06 -7.93
CA GLY A 73 -15.28 -9.48 -8.40
C GLY A 73 -15.23 -8.99 -9.87
N PRO A 74 -16.37 -8.60 -10.39
CA PRO A 74 -16.43 -7.96 -11.70
C PRO A 74 -16.10 -6.48 -11.59
N VAL A 75 -15.43 -5.94 -12.61
CA VAL A 75 -15.18 -4.50 -12.73
C VAL A 75 -15.91 -4.01 -13.96
N ALA A 76 -16.82 -3.06 -13.76
CA ALA A 76 -17.54 -2.43 -14.87
C ALA A 76 -16.60 -1.52 -15.66
N GLY A 77 -16.72 -1.53 -16.99
CA GLY A 77 -15.93 -0.68 -17.85
C GLY A 77 -15.48 -1.41 -19.11
N GLN A 78 -14.77 -0.68 -19.98
CA GLN A 78 -14.30 -1.19 -21.26
C GLN A 78 -12.78 -1.41 -21.28
N LEU A 79 -12.10 -1.18 -20.17
CA LEU A 79 -10.66 -1.37 -20.09
C LEU A 79 -10.33 -2.86 -20.01
N THR A 80 -9.30 -3.26 -20.76
CA THR A 80 -8.79 -4.61 -20.70
C THR A 80 -8.15 -4.88 -19.36
N ARG A 81 -8.45 -6.03 -18.77
CA ARG A 81 -7.83 -6.44 -17.51
C ARG A 81 -6.32 -6.67 -17.71
N LEU A 82 -5.53 -6.13 -16.81
CA LEU A 82 -4.10 -6.36 -16.82
C LEU A 82 -3.80 -7.79 -16.32
N THR A 83 -2.88 -8.45 -16.98
CA THR A 83 -2.35 -9.73 -16.51
C THR A 83 -1.18 -9.49 -15.59
N ALA A 84 -1.00 -10.38 -14.61
CA ALA A 84 0.13 -10.28 -13.70
C ALA A 84 1.41 -10.77 -14.38
N PRO A 85 2.58 -10.17 -14.09
CA PRO A 85 3.84 -10.72 -14.57
C PRO A 85 4.13 -12.08 -13.92
N PRO A 86 5.11 -12.84 -14.44
CA PRO A 86 5.56 -14.05 -13.77
C PRO A 86 6.12 -13.73 -12.38
N LEU A 87 5.91 -14.66 -11.44
CA LEU A 87 6.48 -14.51 -10.10
C LEU A 87 8.01 -14.45 -10.17
N PRO A 88 8.65 -13.55 -9.38
CA PRO A 88 10.10 -13.46 -9.35
C PRO A 88 10.78 -14.57 -8.53
N TRP A 89 10.00 -15.45 -7.93
CA TRP A 89 10.48 -16.60 -7.17
C TRP A 89 9.80 -17.88 -7.66
N SER A 90 10.35 -19.03 -7.26
CA SER A 90 9.81 -20.34 -7.58
C SER A 90 9.58 -21.16 -6.31
N GLY A 91 8.87 -22.28 -6.42
CA GLY A 91 8.67 -23.22 -5.33
C GLY A 91 7.52 -22.92 -4.37
N VAL A 92 6.63 -22.02 -4.72
CA VAL A 92 5.41 -21.71 -3.93
C VAL A 92 4.16 -21.68 -4.78
#